data_e0f6e02b407ea9f6b623c6065f90700c
#
_entry.id   e0f6e02b407ea9f6b623c6065f90700c
#
_cell.length_a   1.000
_cell.length_b   1.000
_cell.length_c   1.000
_cell.angle_alpha   90.00
_cell.angle_beta   90.00
_cell.angle_gamma   90.00
#
_symmetry.space_group_name_H-M   'P 1'
#
loop_
_entity.id
_entity.type
_entity.pdbx_description
1 polymer ?
#
loop_
_entity_poly.entity_id
_entity_poly.type
_entity_poly.pdbx_seq_one_letter_code
_entity_poly.pdbx_strand_id
1 'polypeptide(L)'
;MMLRRRAALIGLAAAAMSLVACTGSNQATPSSTVEMPTASYSPPADAQVTPPERITLANVQPNDGIDPVIAFIETARASVDISIYRIDSDFTPLIQALQRTVGRGVPVRISISRQLVGQPNPPQGNSQQIVVQQQLQALGMQVELSRPEFHYGHEKSIIVDAGTPEARAMIADWNLQASYFGPNQYGPVGARGMAVLNTDPQDVATIAAYFDANWPPYAPYPVSTRSSLVWSPSGIEYSPVGNSVAVLTDFINGARSTLDIYAEYIQDNSFLIDMVIARAKAGVAVRIVANSSGQSPQMVANLREAGIDVRFDPIYEGNTSDPMFVHSKTMFADVGTMEQVAFIGSQNTFINESPEAILELGVIVKNPETIAGAHGFFEQDWSTATETQATSSAGGN
;
A
#
# COMPACT_ATOMS: atom_id res chain seq x y z
N MET A 1 38.53 37.07 -4.40
CA MET A 1 37.09 37.20 -4.61
C MET A 1 36.48 35.81 -4.45
N MET A 2 36.12 35.47 -3.20
CA MET A 2 35.67 34.13 -2.82
C MET A 2 34.14 34.05 -2.97
N LEU A 3 33.64 33.22 -3.88
CA LEU A 3 32.21 32.84 -3.95
C LEU A 3 31.92 31.75 -2.93
N ARG A 4 31.19 32.08 -1.91
CA ARG A 4 30.62 31.13 -0.95
C ARG A 4 29.45 30.42 -1.62
N ARG A 5 29.55 29.10 -1.84
CA ARG A 5 28.46 28.23 -2.18
C ARG A 5 27.60 28.02 -0.92
N ARG A 6 26.34 28.43 -0.97
CA ARG A 6 25.30 28.07 0.04
C ARG A 6 24.80 26.69 -0.33
N ALA A 7 25.05 25.72 0.52
CA ALA A 7 24.36 24.44 0.49
C ALA A 7 22.94 24.67 1.02
N ALA A 8 21.93 24.41 0.20
CA ALA A 8 20.56 24.35 0.64
C ALA A 8 20.33 22.95 1.26
N LEU A 9 20.18 22.89 2.58
CA LEU A 9 19.64 21.72 3.26
C LEU A 9 18.14 21.64 2.90
N ILE A 10 17.79 20.67 2.09
CA ILE A 10 16.40 20.26 1.92
C ILE A 10 16.11 19.28 3.05
N GLY A 11 15.40 19.75 4.06
CA GLY A 11 14.97 18.91 5.17
C GLY A 11 13.93 17.89 4.70
N LEU A 12 14.19 16.61 4.94
CA LEU A 12 13.18 15.55 4.90
C LEU A 12 12.11 15.89 5.96
N ALA A 13 10.96 16.32 5.52
CA ALA A 13 9.79 16.42 6.39
C ALA A 13 9.18 15.03 6.57
N ALA A 14 9.62 14.31 7.59
CA ALA A 14 8.87 13.19 8.12
C ALA A 14 7.57 13.79 8.69
N ALA A 15 6.45 13.53 8.05
CA ALA A 15 5.14 13.94 8.54
C ALA A 15 4.79 13.08 9.78
N ALA A 16 5.17 13.55 10.95
CA ALA A 16 4.68 12.98 12.20
C ALA A 16 3.18 13.28 12.31
N MET A 17 2.37 12.24 12.44
CA MET A 17 0.97 12.37 12.82
C MET A 17 0.91 12.93 14.25
N SER A 18 0.52 14.18 14.40
CA SER A 18 0.19 14.74 15.71
C SER A 18 -1.19 14.23 16.14
N LEU A 19 -1.22 13.28 17.09
CA LEU A 19 -2.43 12.96 17.84
C LEU A 19 -2.82 14.18 18.68
N VAL A 20 -3.97 14.75 18.39
CA VAL A 20 -4.64 15.68 19.29
C VAL A 20 -5.20 14.86 20.46
N ALA A 21 -4.54 14.92 21.60
CA ALA A 21 -5.06 14.34 22.84
C ALA A 21 -6.17 15.24 23.37
N CYS A 22 -7.42 14.79 23.23
CA CYS A 22 -8.53 15.33 24.01
C CYS A 22 -8.43 14.77 25.45
N THR A 23 -8.04 15.59 26.41
CA THR A 23 -8.12 15.27 27.83
C THR A 23 -9.58 15.30 28.28
N GLY A 24 -10.21 14.15 28.34
CA GLY A 24 -11.52 13.92 28.96
C GLY A 24 -11.35 12.99 30.14
N SER A 25 -11.89 13.42 31.28
CA SER A 25 -11.83 12.82 32.62
C SER A 25 -12.15 11.32 32.67
N ASN A 26 -11.31 10.56 33.37
CA ASN A 26 -11.51 9.17 33.77
C ASN A 26 -12.87 8.92 34.46
N GLN A 27 -13.73 8.15 33.81
CA GLN A 27 -14.63 7.21 34.49
C GLN A 27 -14.38 5.85 33.89
N ALA A 28 -13.95 4.92 34.74
CA ALA A 28 -13.81 3.51 34.39
C ALA A 28 -15.19 2.91 34.07
N THR A 29 -15.50 2.70 32.80
CA THR A 29 -16.60 1.88 32.36
C THR A 29 -16.14 0.42 32.27
N PRO A 30 -17.00 -0.58 32.59
CA PRO A 30 -16.60 -1.97 32.60
C PRO A 30 -16.21 -2.44 31.20
N SER A 31 -15.14 -3.22 31.11
CA SER A 31 -14.66 -3.94 29.95
C SER A 31 -15.82 -4.61 29.21
N SER A 32 -16.29 -4.02 28.14
CA SER A 32 -17.08 -4.73 27.15
C SER A 32 -16.13 -5.68 26.43
N THR A 33 -16.31 -6.97 26.61
CA THR A 33 -15.73 -7.98 25.73
C THR A 33 -16.25 -7.66 24.32
N VAL A 34 -15.34 -7.14 23.49
CA VAL A 34 -15.60 -7.01 22.06
C VAL A 34 -15.76 -8.43 21.54
N GLU A 35 -17.00 -8.84 21.26
CA GLU A 35 -17.22 -10.08 20.50
C GLU A 35 -16.53 -9.92 19.15
N MET A 36 -15.47 -10.69 18.95
CA MET A 36 -14.77 -10.79 17.68
C MET A 36 -15.76 -11.21 16.60
N PRO A 37 -15.80 -10.56 15.43
CA PRO A 37 -16.62 -11.04 14.35
C PRO A 37 -16.16 -12.44 13.93
N THR A 38 -16.98 -13.44 14.22
CA THR A 38 -16.76 -14.85 13.85
C THR A 38 -17.21 -15.17 12.43
N ALA A 39 -17.58 -14.15 11.65
CA ALA A 39 -17.97 -14.36 10.27
C ALA A 39 -16.75 -14.67 9.42
N SER A 40 -16.52 -15.95 9.11
CA SER A 40 -15.63 -16.36 8.04
C SER A 40 -16.17 -15.80 6.71
N TYR A 41 -15.30 -15.17 5.94
CA TYR A 41 -15.62 -14.80 4.56
C TYR A 41 -15.88 -16.09 3.78
N SER A 42 -17.14 -16.29 3.40
CA SER A 42 -17.46 -17.28 2.39
C SER A 42 -17.55 -16.52 1.07
N PRO A 43 -16.61 -16.73 0.14
CA PRO A 43 -16.74 -16.13 -1.18
C PRO A 43 -18.11 -16.52 -1.74
N PRO A 44 -18.76 -15.66 -2.56
CA PRO A 44 -19.99 -16.01 -3.25
C PRO A 44 -19.86 -17.39 -3.89
N ALA A 45 -20.94 -18.19 -3.91
CA ALA A 45 -20.92 -19.56 -4.44
C ALA A 45 -20.45 -19.64 -5.91
N ASP A 46 -20.47 -18.51 -6.60
CA ASP A 46 -20.01 -18.26 -7.97
C ASP A 46 -18.67 -17.50 -8.05
N ALA A 47 -17.94 -17.38 -6.92
CA ALA A 47 -16.66 -16.68 -6.89
C ALA A 47 -15.69 -17.30 -7.91
N GLN A 48 -15.29 -16.48 -8.86
CA GLN A 48 -14.36 -16.92 -9.90
C GLN A 48 -12.93 -16.78 -9.40
N VAL A 49 -12.24 -17.91 -9.40
CA VAL A 49 -10.85 -18.01 -8.94
C VAL A 49 -9.91 -17.57 -10.05
N THR A 50 -9.02 -16.63 -9.72
CA THR A 50 -7.93 -16.22 -10.62
C THR A 50 -6.88 -17.34 -10.69
N PRO A 51 -6.51 -17.80 -11.89
CA PRO A 51 -5.40 -18.74 -12.02
C PRO A 51 -4.10 -18.17 -11.45
N PRO A 52 -3.37 -18.93 -10.60
CA PRO A 52 -2.19 -18.38 -9.90
C PRO A 52 -1.14 -17.78 -10.83
N GLU A 53 -0.90 -18.35 -11.99
CA GLU A 53 0.08 -17.89 -12.98
C GLU A 53 -0.27 -16.53 -13.62
N ARG A 54 -1.48 -16.04 -13.42
CA ARG A 54 -1.93 -14.74 -13.90
C ARG A 54 -1.46 -13.57 -13.03
N ILE A 55 -0.98 -13.86 -11.82
CA ILE A 55 -0.47 -12.85 -10.89
C ILE A 55 1.02 -13.10 -10.67
N THR A 56 1.87 -12.21 -11.20
CA THR A 56 3.33 -12.33 -11.15
C THR A 56 3.96 -11.11 -10.47
N LEU A 57 5.13 -11.31 -9.83
CA LEU A 57 5.89 -10.20 -9.27
C LEU A 57 6.35 -9.27 -10.40
N ALA A 58 6.09 -7.97 -10.26
CA ALA A 58 6.35 -7.00 -11.30
C ALA A 58 7.43 -6.00 -10.94
N ASN A 59 7.50 -5.62 -9.67
CA ASN A 59 8.43 -4.59 -9.21
C ASN A 59 8.62 -4.67 -7.70
N VAL A 60 9.85 -4.56 -7.25
CA VAL A 60 10.21 -4.47 -5.83
C VAL A 60 11.08 -3.25 -5.60
N GLN A 61 10.59 -2.33 -4.79
CA GLN A 61 11.31 -1.11 -4.46
C GLN A 61 12.16 -1.29 -3.19
N PRO A 62 13.32 -0.65 -3.13
CA PRO A 62 13.97 0.20 -4.13
C PRO A 62 14.80 -0.57 -5.17
N ASN A 63 14.85 -1.90 -5.13
CA ASN A 63 15.78 -2.74 -5.89
C ASN A 63 15.64 -2.58 -7.42
N ASP A 64 14.41 -2.56 -7.92
CA ASP A 64 14.15 -2.51 -9.36
C ASP A 64 14.07 -1.09 -9.93
N GLY A 65 13.97 -0.06 -9.07
CA GLY A 65 13.79 1.32 -9.52
C GLY A 65 12.48 1.54 -10.28
N ILE A 66 12.39 2.65 -11.01
CA ILE A 66 11.16 3.05 -11.74
C ILE A 66 11.06 2.40 -13.13
N ASP A 67 12.15 1.88 -13.69
CA ASP A 67 12.20 1.42 -15.08
C ASP A 67 11.16 0.35 -15.45
N PRO A 68 10.88 -0.68 -14.61
CA PRO A 68 9.83 -1.66 -14.92
C PRO A 68 8.44 -1.02 -14.99
N VAL A 69 8.16 -0.01 -14.17
CA VAL A 69 6.89 0.72 -14.19
C VAL A 69 6.76 1.55 -15.46
N ILE A 70 7.84 2.24 -15.85
CA ILE A 70 7.91 3.00 -17.11
C ILE A 70 7.70 2.05 -18.30
N ALA A 71 8.44 0.94 -18.34
CA ALA A 71 8.31 -0.05 -19.40
C ALA A 71 6.87 -0.57 -19.51
N PHE A 72 6.20 -0.82 -18.38
CA PHE A 72 4.80 -1.23 -18.36
C PHE A 72 3.88 -0.17 -18.97
N ILE A 73 3.98 1.09 -18.53
CA ILE A 73 3.20 2.22 -19.07
C ILE A 73 3.42 2.38 -20.58
N GLU A 74 4.64 2.26 -21.06
CA GLU A 74 5.00 2.43 -22.46
C GLU A 74 4.49 1.32 -23.37
N THR A 75 4.08 0.17 -22.83
CA THR A 75 3.41 -0.88 -23.61
C THR A 75 1.99 -0.50 -24.05
N ALA A 76 1.38 0.51 -23.42
CA ALA A 76 0.00 0.93 -23.69
C ALA A 76 -0.20 1.38 -25.14
N ARG A 77 -1.32 0.92 -25.73
CA ARG A 77 -1.75 1.23 -27.10
C ARG A 77 -3.13 1.88 -27.16
N ALA A 78 -3.99 1.59 -26.18
CA ALA A 78 -5.37 2.08 -26.13
C ALA A 78 -5.60 3.05 -24.96
N SER A 79 -5.10 2.78 -23.77
CA SER A 79 -5.28 3.63 -22.60
C SER A 79 -4.24 3.36 -21.49
N VAL A 80 -4.05 4.36 -20.63
CA VAL A 80 -3.41 4.20 -19.30
C VAL A 80 -4.31 4.83 -18.26
N ASP A 81 -4.72 4.04 -17.26
CA ASP A 81 -5.54 4.49 -16.14
C ASP A 81 -4.76 4.25 -14.83
N ILE A 82 -4.60 5.30 -14.04
CA ILE A 82 -3.80 5.27 -12.81
C ILE A 82 -4.65 5.73 -11.63
N SER A 83 -4.83 4.86 -10.63
CA SER A 83 -5.29 5.26 -9.29
C SER A 83 -4.09 5.36 -8.38
N ILE A 84 -3.92 6.52 -7.71
CA ILE A 84 -2.74 6.73 -6.86
C ILE A 84 -3.02 7.69 -5.70
N TYR A 85 -2.46 7.38 -4.52
CA TYR A 85 -2.57 8.28 -3.38
C TYR A 85 -1.73 9.55 -3.59
N ARG A 86 -0.45 9.40 -3.99
CA ARG A 86 0.47 10.50 -4.30
C ARG A 86 1.30 10.21 -5.54
N ILE A 87 1.50 11.25 -6.33
CA ILE A 87 2.41 11.27 -7.48
C ILE A 87 3.18 12.58 -7.47
N ASP A 88 4.49 12.52 -7.75
CA ASP A 88 5.32 13.72 -7.88
C ASP A 88 5.33 14.19 -9.34
N SER A 89 4.86 15.42 -9.59
CA SER A 89 4.83 16.03 -10.93
C SER A 89 6.21 16.43 -11.48
N ASP A 90 7.23 16.38 -10.64
CA ASP A 90 8.63 16.64 -10.98
C ASP A 90 9.48 15.36 -11.05
N PHE A 91 8.89 14.18 -10.85
CA PHE A 91 9.57 12.91 -11.05
C PHE A 91 9.83 12.66 -12.54
N THR A 92 10.87 13.31 -13.06
CA THR A 92 11.17 13.44 -14.48
C THR A 92 11.08 12.15 -15.29
N PRO A 93 11.66 10.99 -14.91
CA PRO A 93 11.59 9.76 -15.70
C PRO A 93 10.14 9.30 -15.94
N LEU A 94 9.32 9.29 -14.88
CA LEU A 94 7.91 8.90 -14.93
C LEU A 94 7.11 9.89 -15.77
N ILE A 95 7.25 11.19 -15.50
CA ILE A 95 6.49 12.23 -16.20
C ILE A 95 6.78 12.24 -17.71
N GLN A 96 8.04 12.07 -18.10
CA GLN A 96 8.41 11.94 -19.51
C GLN A 96 7.82 10.69 -20.17
N ALA A 97 7.73 9.54 -19.46
CA ALA A 97 7.10 8.35 -19.99
C ALA A 97 5.59 8.57 -20.23
N LEU A 98 4.89 9.22 -19.29
CA LEU A 98 3.49 9.60 -19.44
C LEU A 98 3.28 10.58 -20.61
N GLN A 99 4.14 11.58 -20.76
CA GLN A 99 4.12 12.51 -21.87
C GLN A 99 4.36 11.81 -23.23
N ARG A 100 5.32 10.87 -23.32
CA ARG A 100 5.52 10.06 -24.53
C ARG A 100 4.28 9.25 -24.86
N THR A 101 3.58 8.71 -23.85
CA THR A 101 2.34 7.97 -24.02
C THR A 101 1.23 8.86 -24.58
N VAL A 102 1.01 10.03 -23.99
CA VAL A 102 0.08 11.05 -24.54
C VAL A 102 0.49 11.45 -25.94
N GLY A 103 1.78 11.67 -26.20
CA GLY A 103 2.32 12.04 -27.53
C GLY A 103 2.08 10.97 -28.63
N ARG A 104 1.88 9.69 -28.24
CA ARG A 104 1.45 8.62 -29.15
C ARG A 104 -0.06 8.61 -29.42
N GLY A 105 -0.82 9.52 -28.81
CA GLY A 105 -2.28 9.57 -28.91
C GLY A 105 -2.99 8.60 -27.96
N VAL A 106 -2.28 7.99 -26.99
CA VAL A 106 -2.86 7.12 -25.98
C VAL A 106 -3.33 7.99 -24.81
N PRO A 107 -4.62 7.98 -24.46
CA PRO A 107 -5.14 8.76 -23.34
C PRO A 107 -4.56 8.23 -22.01
N VAL A 108 -4.18 9.17 -21.14
CA VAL A 108 -3.71 8.91 -19.78
C VAL A 108 -4.68 9.57 -18.80
N ARG A 109 -5.36 8.76 -17.97
CA ARG A 109 -6.25 9.21 -16.91
C ARG A 109 -5.59 8.91 -15.55
N ILE A 110 -5.59 9.89 -14.65
CA ILE A 110 -4.99 9.73 -13.31
C ILE A 110 -5.99 10.18 -12.25
N SER A 111 -6.38 9.28 -11.35
CA SER A 111 -7.15 9.57 -10.15
C SER A 111 -6.19 9.73 -8.97
N ILE A 112 -6.06 10.96 -8.44
CA ILE A 112 -5.22 11.27 -7.27
C ILE A 112 -6.12 11.35 -6.04
N SER A 113 -5.63 10.94 -4.87
CA SER A 113 -6.38 11.10 -3.62
C SER A 113 -6.82 12.55 -3.42
N ARG A 114 -8.12 12.75 -3.17
CA ARG A 114 -8.68 14.08 -2.83
C ARG A 114 -8.12 14.60 -1.54
N GLN A 115 -7.99 13.75 -0.54
CA GLN A 115 -7.44 14.09 0.78
C GLN A 115 -6.04 13.49 0.91
N LEU A 116 -5.12 14.27 1.43
CA LEU A 116 -3.77 13.84 1.80
C LEU A 116 -3.51 14.13 3.27
N VAL A 117 -2.79 13.25 3.94
CA VAL A 117 -2.33 13.49 5.32
C VAL A 117 -1.53 14.80 5.39
N GLY A 118 -1.86 15.64 6.36
CA GLY A 118 -1.21 16.94 6.57
C GLY A 118 -1.68 18.07 5.64
N GLN A 119 -2.66 17.81 4.76
CA GLN A 119 -3.25 18.84 3.90
C GLN A 119 -4.64 19.25 4.39
N PRO A 120 -5.11 20.47 4.06
CA PRO A 120 -6.47 20.92 4.38
C PRO A 120 -7.54 19.98 3.83
N ASN A 121 -8.62 19.76 4.60
CA ASN A 121 -9.82 19.05 4.17
C ASN A 121 -11.06 19.96 4.32
N PRO A 122 -11.79 20.33 3.25
CA PRO A 122 -11.51 19.98 1.84
C PRO A 122 -10.24 20.64 1.31
N PRO A 123 -9.64 20.09 0.22
CA PRO A 123 -8.43 20.66 -0.37
C PRO A 123 -8.67 22.09 -0.86
N GLN A 124 -7.69 22.95 -0.65
CA GLN A 124 -7.69 24.35 -1.10
C GLN A 124 -6.82 24.51 -2.36
N GLY A 125 -6.91 25.64 -3.05
CA GLY A 125 -6.24 25.85 -4.31
C GLY A 125 -4.70 25.72 -4.30
N ASN A 126 -4.07 25.85 -3.13
CA ASN A 126 -2.64 25.65 -2.90
C ASN A 126 -2.29 24.29 -2.27
N SER A 127 -3.27 23.42 -2.06
CA SER A 127 -3.02 22.06 -1.56
C SER A 127 -2.21 21.26 -2.57
N GLN A 128 -1.31 20.42 -2.09
CA GLN A 128 -0.37 19.65 -2.93
C GLN A 128 -1.08 18.91 -4.07
N GLN A 129 -2.18 18.21 -3.79
CA GLN A 129 -2.92 17.45 -4.79
C GLN A 129 -3.55 18.33 -5.87
N ILE A 130 -4.00 19.54 -5.54
CA ILE A 130 -4.54 20.49 -6.53
C ILE A 130 -3.42 21.01 -7.44
N VAL A 131 -2.28 21.36 -6.86
CA VAL A 131 -1.11 21.83 -7.62
C VAL A 131 -0.62 20.74 -8.58
N VAL A 132 -0.47 19.50 -8.10
CA VAL A 132 -0.05 18.35 -8.91
C VAL A 132 -1.08 18.06 -10.01
N GLN A 133 -2.38 18.08 -9.72
CA GLN A 133 -3.45 17.94 -10.72
C GLN A 133 -3.28 18.93 -11.86
N GLN A 134 -3.15 20.23 -11.55
CA GLN A 134 -2.99 21.28 -12.55
C GLN A 134 -1.71 21.11 -13.37
N GLN A 135 -0.60 20.74 -12.75
CA GLN A 135 0.66 20.52 -13.44
C GLN A 135 0.59 19.36 -14.44
N LEU A 136 0.01 18.23 -14.04
CA LEU A 136 -0.15 17.07 -14.91
C LEU A 136 -1.16 17.33 -16.04
N GLN A 137 -2.25 18.06 -15.75
CA GLN A 137 -3.21 18.50 -16.79
C GLN A 137 -2.55 19.40 -17.85
N ALA A 138 -1.67 20.31 -17.42
CA ALA A 138 -0.91 21.17 -18.34
C ALA A 138 0.05 20.37 -19.26
N LEU A 139 0.40 19.12 -18.88
CA LEU A 139 1.21 18.20 -19.68
C LEU A 139 0.38 17.25 -20.57
N GLY A 140 -0.95 17.47 -20.66
CA GLY A 140 -1.87 16.76 -21.55
C GLY A 140 -2.51 15.51 -20.96
N MET A 141 -2.34 15.22 -19.67
CA MET A 141 -3.00 14.12 -18.97
C MET A 141 -4.39 14.55 -18.51
N GLN A 142 -5.32 13.60 -18.39
CA GLN A 142 -6.59 13.81 -17.72
C GLN A 142 -6.41 13.46 -16.24
N VAL A 143 -6.63 14.40 -15.34
CA VAL A 143 -6.37 14.19 -13.90
C VAL A 143 -7.55 14.67 -13.09
N GLU A 144 -8.08 13.78 -12.25
CA GLU A 144 -9.19 14.05 -11.35
C GLU A 144 -8.81 13.68 -9.91
N LEU A 145 -9.50 14.32 -8.97
CA LEU A 145 -9.39 13.94 -7.57
C LEU A 145 -10.38 12.81 -7.28
N SER A 146 -9.96 11.84 -6.46
CA SER A 146 -10.82 10.73 -6.03
C SER A 146 -12.14 11.22 -5.45
N ARG A 147 -13.14 10.35 -5.39
CA ARG A 147 -14.47 10.64 -4.89
C ARG A 147 -14.45 11.27 -3.51
N PRO A 148 -15.33 12.25 -3.24
CA PRO A 148 -15.35 12.98 -1.98
C PRO A 148 -15.91 12.16 -0.80
N GLU A 149 -16.60 11.04 -1.07
CA GLU A 149 -17.20 10.19 -0.04
C GLU A 149 -16.17 9.44 0.80
N PHE A 150 -14.99 9.15 0.24
CA PHE A 150 -13.94 8.43 0.95
C PHE A 150 -12.95 9.40 1.59
N HIS A 151 -12.53 9.07 2.81
CA HIS A 151 -11.52 9.85 3.51
C HIS A 151 -10.23 9.96 2.68
N TYR A 152 -9.75 8.84 2.14
CA TYR A 152 -8.62 8.78 1.21
C TYR A 152 -8.91 7.87 0.02
N GLY A 153 -8.39 8.25 -1.16
CA GLY A 153 -8.18 7.35 -2.29
C GLY A 153 -6.75 6.80 -2.19
N HIS A 154 -6.57 5.70 -1.47
CA HIS A 154 -5.25 5.16 -1.18
C HIS A 154 -4.88 3.95 -2.05
N GLU A 155 -5.73 3.60 -3.00
CA GLU A 155 -5.46 2.63 -4.07
C GLU A 155 -4.19 3.02 -4.84
N LYS A 156 -3.45 2.01 -5.30
CA LYS A 156 -2.26 2.15 -6.13
C LYS A 156 -2.30 1.11 -7.23
N SER A 157 -2.90 1.51 -8.35
CA SER A 157 -3.00 0.64 -9.53
C SER A 157 -2.68 1.40 -10.82
N ILE A 158 -2.14 0.68 -11.79
CA ILE A 158 -1.90 1.16 -13.14
C ILE A 158 -2.51 0.13 -14.08
N ILE A 159 -3.50 0.53 -14.89
CA ILE A 159 -4.14 -0.32 -15.88
C ILE A 159 -3.68 0.16 -17.25
N VAL A 160 -3.26 -0.75 -18.10
CA VAL A 160 -2.99 -0.46 -19.50
C VAL A 160 -4.00 -1.19 -20.38
N ASP A 161 -4.45 -0.50 -21.42
CA ASP A 161 -5.33 -1.01 -22.48
C ASP A 161 -6.66 -1.58 -21.96
N ALA A 162 -7.25 -0.93 -20.94
CA ALA A 162 -8.53 -1.31 -20.36
C ALA A 162 -9.59 -1.55 -21.45
N GLY A 163 -10.37 -2.64 -21.32
CA GLY A 163 -11.42 -3.01 -22.27
C GLY A 163 -10.93 -3.70 -23.54
N THR A 164 -9.64 -4.00 -23.67
CA THR A 164 -9.07 -4.79 -24.78
C THR A 164 -8.62 -6.18 -24.32
N PRO A 165 -8.37 -7.13 -25.25
CA PRO A 165 -7.81 -8.44 -24.89
C PRO A 165 -6.40 -8.38 -24.30
N GLU A 166 -5.66 -7.30 -24.53
CA GLU A 166 -4.30 -7.06 -24.03
C GLU A 166 -4.28 -6.34 -22.69
N ALA A 167 -5.44 -6.08 -22.11
CA ALA A 167 -5.59 -5.37 -20.84
C ALA A 167 -4.82 -6.05 -19.69
N ARG A 168 -4.07 -5.26 -18.93
CA ARG A 168 -3.29 -5.73 -17.76
C ARG A 168 -3.30 -4.67 -16.68
N ALA A 169 -3.17 -5.10 -15.42
CA ALA A 169 -3.10 -4.21 -14.28
C ALA A 169 -1.85 -4.48 -13.43
N MET A 170 -1.13 -3.43 -13.06
CA MET A 170 -0.14 -3.46 -12.00
C MET A 170 -0.80 -2.99 -10.72
N ILE A 171 -0.72 -3.79 -9.65
CA ILE A 171 -1.26 -3.49 -8.32
C ILE A 171 -0.07 -3.36 -7.38
N ALA A 172 0.00 -2.24 -6.66
CA ALA A 172 1.16 -1.89 -5.86
C ALA A 172 0.80 -1.46 -4.43
N ASP A 173 1.81 -1.44 -3.57
CA ASP A 173 1.72 -0.86 -2.23
C ASP A 173 2.48 0.48 -2.10
N TRP A 174 3.24 0.90 -3.12
CA TRP A 174 4.03 2.13 -3.16
C TRP A 174 3.33 3.29 -3.88
N ASN A 175 3.74 4.53 -3.59
CA ASN A 175 3.31 5.73 -4.30
C ASN A 175 4.24 6.04 -5.49
N LEU A 176 3.74 6.81 -6.47
CA LEU A 176 4.54 7.30 -7.60
C LEU A 176 5.33 8.57 -7.23
N GLN A 177 6.02 8.51 -6.10
CA GLN A 177 6.91 9.56 -5.61
C GLN A 177 8.37 9.16 -5.81
N ALA A 178 9.18 10.10 -6.29
CA ALA A 178 10.57 9.84 -6.63
C ALA A 178 11.40 9.25 -5.49
N SER A 179 11.08 9.62 -4.24
CA SER A 179 11.74 9.12 -3.03
C SER A 179 11.52 7.63 -2.76
N TYR A 180 10.50 7.01 -3.33
CA TYR A 180 10.24 5.57 -3.17
C TYR A 180 11.14 4.72 -4.06
N PHE A 181 11.51 5.24 -5.24
CA PHE A 181 12.24 4.52 -6.29
C PHE A 181 13.76 4.75 -6.23
N GLY A 182 14.29 5.03 -5.05
CA GLY A 182 15.73 5.25 -4.85
C GLY A 182 16.55 3.95 -4.80
N PRO A 183 17.89 4.02 -4.67
CA PRO A 183 18.64 5.26 -4.61
C PRO A 183 18.72 5.98 -5.97
N ASN A 184 18.44 7.25 -5.96
CA ASN A 184 18.50 8.10 -7.15
C ASN A 184 18.78 9.57 -6.74
N GLN A 185 18.74 10.51 -7.71
CA GLN A 185 18.94 11.94 -7.44
C GLN A 185 17.93 12.58 -6.48
N TYR A 186 16.79 11.92 -6.20
CA TYR A 186 15.72 12.40 -5.32
C TYR A 186 15.77 11.81 -3.91
N GLY A 187 16.56 10.73 -3.70
CA GLY A 187 16.74 10.13 -2.40
C GLY A 187 17.81 9.05 -2.36
N PRO A 188 18.50 8.89 -1.23
CA PRO A 188 19.66 8.01 -1.13
C PRO A 188 19.31 6.53 -0.99
N VAL A 189 18.10 6.18 -0.54
CA VAL A 189 17.75 4.79 -0.18
C VAL A 189 16.48 4.29 -0.87
N GLY A 190 15.41 5.09 -0.91
CA GLY A 190 14.08 4.64 -1.34
C GLY A 190 13.27 4.03 -0.19
N ALA A 191 12.17 3.38 -0.56
CA ALA A 191 11.28 2.72 0.39
C ALA A 191 10.99 1.29 -0.06
N ARG A 192 10.92 0.33 0.89
CA ARG A 192 10.46 -1.02 0.59
C ARG A 192 8.99 -0.97 0.17
N GLY A 193 8.72 -1.50 -1.02
CA GLY A 193 7.40 -1.67 -1.54
C GLY A 193 7.38 -2.68 -2.68
N MET A 194 6.22 -3.26 -2.95
CA MET A 194 6.05 -4.32 -3.93
C MET A 194 4.88 -4.04 -4.87
N ALA A 195 4.97 -4.57 -6.09
CA ALA A 195 3.88 -4.60 -7.04
C ALA A 195 3.80 -5.93 -7.76
N VAL A 196 2.59 -6.32 -8.12
CA VAL A 196 2.33 -7.48 -8.97
C VAL A 196 1.68 -7.04 -10.27
N LEU A 197 1.92 -7.82 -11.33
CA LEU A 197 1.22 -7.73 -12.60
C LEU A 197 0.10 -8.76 -12.59
N ASN A 198 -1.14 -8.31 -12.79
CA ASN A 198 -2.31 -9.15 -12.98
C ASN A 198 -2.69 -9.14 -14.48
N THR A 199 -2.75 -10.32 -15.06
CA THR A 199 -3.10 -10.54 -16.48
C THR A 199 -4.40 -11.34 -16.65
N ASP A 200 -5.15 -11.58 -15.56
CA ASP A 200 -6.46 -12.22 -15.65
C ASP A 200 -7.47 -11.19 -16.20
N PRO A 201 -8.14 -11.51 -17.34
CA PRO A 201 -9.01 -10.54 -18.00
C PRO A 201 -10.19 -10.07 -17.13
N GLN A 202 -10.69 -10.95 -16.24
CA GLN A 202 -11.85 -10.62 -15.42
C GLN A 202 -11.43 -9.79 -14.19
N ASP A 203 -10.26 -10.07 -13.61
CA ASP A 203 -9.70 -9.22 -12.57
C ASP A 203 -9.43 -7.83 -13.11
N VAL A 204 -8.75 -7.72 -14.27
CA VAL A 204 -8.43 -6.44 -14.89
C VAL A 204 -9.70 -5.67 -15.26
N ALA A 205 -10.72 -6.35 -15.80
CA ALA A 205 -12.00 -5.71 -16.09
C ALA A 205 -12.70 -5.21 -14.82
N THR A 206 -12.59 -5.95 -13.71
CA THR A 206 -13.12 -5.51 -12.41
C THR A 206 -12.39 -4.28 -11.91
N ILE A 207 -11.04 -4.26 -11.97
CA ILE A 207 -10.23 -3.12 -11.54
C ILE A 207 -10.56 -1.89 -12.38
N ALA A 208 -10.68 -2.05 -13.71
CA ALA A 208 -11.09 -0.96 -14.61
C ALA A 208 -12.48 -0.42 -14.29
N ALA A 209 -13.45 -1.30 -13.95
CA ALA A 209 -14.79 -0.88 -13.56
C ALA A 209 -14.82 -0.10 -12.23
N TYR A 210 -13.94 -0.44 -11.28
CA TYR A 210 -13.76 0.34 -10.05
C TYR A 210 -13.12 1.71 -10.34
N PHE A 211 -12.12 1.76 -11.23
CA PHE A 211 -11.52 3.00 -11.68
C PHE A 211 -12.58 3.92 -12.33
N ASP A 212 -13.38 3.39 -13.25
CA ASP A 212 -14.44 4.14 -13.93
C ASP A 212 -15.52 4.62 -12.95
N ALA A 213 -15.89 3.80 -11.96
CA ALA A 213 -16.82 4.22 -10.91
C ALA A 213 -16.25 5.38 -10.07
N ASN A 214 -14.93 5.43 -9.89
CA ASN A 214 -14.23 6.49 -9.16
C ASN A 214 -13.90 7.73 -10.04
N TRP A 215 -14.22 7.70 -11.34
CA TRP A 215 -14.01 8.78 -12.29
C TRP A 215 -15.30 9.58 -12.51
N PRO A 216 -15.26 10.94 -12.60
CA PRO A 216 -16.46 11.73 -12.88
C PRO A 216 -17.02 11.51 -14.33
N PRO A 217 -18.36 11.45 -14.53
CA PRO A 217 -19.40 11.45 -13.49
C PRO A 217 -19.42 10.13 -12.72
N TYR A 218 -19.40 10.21 -11.39
CA TYR A 218 -19.28 9.03 -10.53
C TYR A 218 -20.46 8.06 -10.71
N ALA A 219 -20.14 6.78 -10.82
CA ALA A 219 -21.11 5.68 -10.88
C ALA A 219 -21.10 4.85 -9.58
N PRO A 220 -22.15 4.04 -9.31
CA PRO A 220 -22.08 3.04 -8.25
C PRO A 220 -20.93 2.06 -8.50
N TYR A 221 -20.25 1.65 -7.41
CA TYR A 221 -19.23 0.62 -7.52
C TYR A 221 -19.83 -0.73 -7.91
N PRO A 222 -19.14 -1.49 -8.77
CA PRO A 222 -19.53 -2.86 -9.05
C PRO A 222 -19.32 -3.73 -7.80
N VAL A 223 -20.08 -4.80 -7.68
CA VAL A 223 -19.82 -5.85 -6.68
C VAL A 223 -18.78 -6.80 -7.27
N SER A 224 -17.60 -6.87 -6.64
CA SER A 224 -16.56 -7.80 -7.08
C SER A 224 -16.88 -9.22 -6.62
N THR A 225 -16.88 -10.16 -7.56
CA THR A 225 -16.96 -11.60 -7.29
C THR A 225 -15.60 -12.29 -7.37
N ARG A 226 -14.52 -11.53 -7.56
CA ARG A 226 -13.16 -12.07 -7.73
C ARG A 226 -12.54 -12.39 -6.38
N SER A 227 -12.15 -13.65 -6.17
CA SER A 227 -11.57 -14.12 -4.90
C SER A 227 -10.13 -13.66 -4.67
N SER A 228 -9.45 -13.22 -5.72
CA SER A 228 -8.08 -12.68 -5.64
C SER A 228 -8.02 -11.22 -5.26
N LEU A 229 -9.06 -10.42 -5.57
CA LEU A 229 -9.06 -8.98 -5.33
C LEU A 229 -9.57 -8.65 -3.93
N VAL A 230 -8.81 -7.79 -3.24
CA VAL A 230 -9.12 -7.33 -1.88
C VAL A 230 -9.44 -5.84 -1.94
N TRP A 231 -10.71 -5.50 -1.82
CA TRP A 231 -11.20 -4.13 -1.93
C TRP A 231 -11.55 -3.54 -0.56
N SER A 232 -11.13 -2.33 -0.31
CA SER A 232 -11.60 -1.44 0.74
C SER A 232 -12.37 -0.27 0.12
N PRO A 233 -13.29 0.40 0.84
CA PRO A 233 -13.71 0.10 2.22
C PRO A 233 -14.69 -1.07 2.28
N SER A 234 -14.63 -1.83 3.38
CA SER A 234 -15.57 -2.91 3.68
C SER A 234 -16.31 -2.73 5.01
N GLY A 235 -16.24 -1.55 5.59
CA GLY A 235 -17.06 -1.17 6.74
C GLY A 235 -18.56 -1.11 6.40
N ILE A 236 -19.41 -1.26 7.41
CA ILE A 236 -20.88 -1.35 7.25
C ILE A 236 -21.45 -0.16 6.48
N GLU A 237 -20.90 1.03 6.66
CA GLU A 237 -21.35 2.28 6.01
C GLU A 237 -21.08 2.31 4.51
N TYR A 238 -20.12 1.51 4.03
CA TYR A 238 -19.64 1.48 2.66
C TYR A 238 -19.96 0.19 1.91
N SER A 239 -20.73 -0.72 2.54
CA SER A 239 -21.17 -1.97 1.89
C SER A 239 -22.08 -1.64 0.68
N PRO A 240 -21.86 -2.25 -0.49
CA PRO A 240 -21.09 -3.47 -0.77
C PRO A 240 -19.74 -3.22 -1.50
N VAL A 241 -19.03 -2.12 -1.26
CA VAL A 241 -17.87 -1.73 -2.04
C VAL A 241 -16.72 -2.74 -1.91
N GLY A 242 -16.47 -3.29 -0.73
CA GLY A 242 -15.29 -4.10 -0.49
C GLY A 242 -15.48 -5.34 0.38
N ASN A 243 -14.39 -6.10 0.49
CA ASN A 243 -14.29 -7.36 1.22
C ASN A 243 -13.04 -7.44 2.13
N SER A 244 -12.30 -6.35 2.26
CA SER A 244 -10.96 -6.33 2.88
C SER A 244 -10.96 -6.85 4.32
N VAL A 245 -11.87 -6.41 5.18
CA VAL A 245 -11.91 -6.86 6.59
C VAL A 245 -12.06 -8.39 6.66
N ALA A 246 -13.00 -8.94 5.90
CA ALA A 246 -13.25 -10.38 5.92
C ALA A 246 -12.06 -11.17 5.33
N VAL A 247 -11.54 -10.76 4.17
CA VAL A 247 -10.43 -11.45 3.50
C VAL A 247 -9.13 -11.37 4.32
N LEU A 248 -8.81 -10.21 4.90
CA LEU A 248 -7.61 -10.07 5.73
C LEU A 248 -7.73 -10.82 7.05
N THR A 249 -8.93 -10.88 7.63
CA THR A 249 -9.24 -11.73 8.78
C THR A 249 -9.00 -13.21 8.46
N ASP A 250 -9.54 -13.68 7.33
CA ASP A 250 -9.38 -15.09 6.90
C ASP A 250 -7.91 -15.40 6.55
N PHE A 251 -7.20 -14.46 5.93
CA PHE A 251 -5.77 -14.59 5.64
C PHE A 251 -4.96 -14.84 6.92
N ILE A 252 -5.13 -13.97 7.93
CA ILE A 252 -4.39 -14.07 9.19
C ILE A 252 -4.79 -15.36 9.94
N ASN A 253 -6.09 -15.65 10.04
CA ASN A 253 -6.58 -16.84 10.74
C ASN A 253 -6.23 -18.14 10.02
N GLY A 254 -6.01 -18.08 8.69
CA GLY A 254 -5.62 -19.22 7.87
C GLY A 254 -4.16 -19.65 8.05
N ALA A 255 -3.28 -18.78 8.53
CA ALA A 255 -1.87 -19.11 8.76
C ALA A 255 -1.72 -20.26 9.78
N ARG A 256 -0.96 -21.29 9.42
CA ARG A 256 -0.83 -22.53 10.23
C ARG A 256 0.54 -22.72 10.82
N SER A 257 1.59 -22.34 10.13
CA SER A 257 2.99 -22.55 10.51
C SER A 257 3.77 -21.26 10.63
N THR A 258 3.66 -20.37 9.65
CA THR A 258 4.43 -19.12 9.60
C THR A 258 3.55 -17.96 9.14
N LEU A 259 3.88 -16.76 9.63
CA LEU A 259 3.27 -15.51 9.19
C LEU A 259 4.33 -14.40 9.22
N ASP A 260 4.79 -13.99 8.04
CA ASP A 260 5.79 -12.94 7.86
C ASP A 260 5.13 -11.67 7.34
N ILE A 261 5.41 -10.53 7.97
CA ILE A 261 4.65 -9.30 7.81
C ILE A 261 5.57 -8.11 7.60
N TYR A 262 5.33 -7.33 6.56
CA TYR A 262 5.76 -5.94 6.49
C TYR A 262 4.66 -5.03 7.05
N ALA A 263 5.02 -4.14 7.97
CA ALA A 263 4.09 -3.19 8.56
C ALA A 263 4.65 -1.76 8.55
N GLU A 264 4.02 -0.87 7.78
CA GLU A 264 4.36 0.55 7.82
C GLU A 264 4.03 1.13 9.19
N TYR A 265 2.78 0.93 9.65
CA TYR A 265 2.28 1.37 10.95
C TYR A 265 1.42 0.28 11.59
N ILE A 266 1.49 0.19 12.93
CA ILE A 266 0.63 -0.69 13.74
C ILE A 266 -0.06 0.20 14.77
N GLN A 267 -1.38 0.30 14.69
CA GLN A 267 -2.21 1.04 15.62
C GLN A 267 -2.39 0.26 16.92
N ASP A 268 -2.32 0.93 18.08
CA ASP A 268 -2.35 0.28 19.40
C ASP A 268 -3.62 -0.55 19.67
N ASN A 269 -4.74 -0.22 19.01
CA ASN A 269 -6.02 -0.91 19.13
C ASN A 269 -6.47 -1.56 17.82
N SER A 270 -5.54 -2.01 16.99
CA SER A 270 -5.86 -2.70 15.73
C SER A 270 -6.46 -4.08 16.01
N PHE A 271 -7.67 -4.33 15.51
CA PHE A 271 -8.32 -5.61 15.65
C PHE A 271 -7.60 -6.73 14.86
N LEU A 272 -6.97 -6.40 13.71
CA LEU A 272 -6.22 -7.37 12.92
C LEU A 272 -4.88 -7.74 13.59
N ILE A 273 -4.24 -6.81 14.31
CA ILE A 273 -3.04 -7.16 15.08
C ILE A 273 -3.36 -8.06 16.29
N ASP A 274 -4.55 -7.90 16.89
CA ASP A 274 -5.01 -8.80 17.94
C ASP A 274 -5.17 -10.24 17.43
N MET A 275 -5.59 -10.41 16.16
CA MET A 275 -5.63 -11.73 15.53
C MET A 275 -4.23 -12.31 15.28
N VAL A 276 -3.27 -11.48 14.84
CA VAL A 276 -1.87 -11.90 14.70
C VAL A 276 -1.29 -12.37 16.03
N ILE A 277 -1.56 -11.63 17.11
CA ILE A 277 -1.18 -12.01 18.47
C ILE A 277 -1.83 -13.36 18.85
N ALA A 278 -3.09 -13.56 18.53
CA ALA A 278 -3.78 -14.82 18.80
C ALA A 278 -3.17 -16.00 18.02
N ARG A 279 -2.74 -15.79 16.77
CA ARG A 279 -2.05 -16.81 15.96
C ARG A 279 -0.68 -17.15 16.54
N ALA A 280 0.12 -16.16 16.96
CA ALA A 280 1.39 -16.40 17.62
C ALA A 280 1.21 -17.23 18.90
N LYS A 281 0.23 -16.88 19.76
CA LYS A 281 -0.10 -17.65 20.96
C LYS A 281 -0.61 -19.07 20.67
N ALA A 282 -1.15 -19.30 19.48
CA ALA A 282 -1.57 -20.63 19.01
C ALA A 282 -0.41 -21.44 18.39
N GLY A 283 0.81 -20.90 18.37
CA GLY A 283 2.03 -21.60 17.92
C GLY A 283 2.46 -21.31 16.48
N VAL A 284 1.84 -20.35 15.80
CA VAL A 284 2.33 -19.86 14.48
C VAL A 284 3.60 -19.03 14.72
N ALA A 285 4.66 -19.30 13.97
CA ALA A 285 5.86 -18.48 14.01
C ALA A 285 5.60 -17.17 13.26
N VAL A 286 5.59 -16.04 14.00
CA VAL A 286 5.27 -14.73 13.44
C VAL A 286 6.49 -13.82 13.47
N ARG A 287 6.80 -13.19 12.33
CA ARG A 287 7.87 -12.20 12.19
C ARG A 287 7.30 -10.91 11.58
N ILE A 288 7.73 -9.76 12.10
CA ILE A 288 7.31 -8.45 11.60
C ILE A 288 8.55 -7.59 11.30
N VAL A 289 8.64 -7.06 10.09
CA VAL A 289 9.57 -5.98 9.71
C VAL A 289 8.79 -4.68 9.63
N ALA A 290 9.17 -3.68 10.42
CA ALA A 290 8.45 -2.42 10.56
C ALA A 290 9.38 -1.20 10.59
N ASN A 291 8.81 0.01 10.56
CA ASN A 291 9.55 1.23 10.87
C ASN A 291 9.59 1.45 12.38
N SER A 292 10.74 1.82 12.93
CA SER A 292 10.86 2.13 14.37
C SER A 292 10.02 3.34 14.78
N SER A 293 9.90 4.34 13.90
CA SER A 293 9.17 5.59 14.15
C SER A 293 7.64 5.46 14.08
N GLY A 294 7.14 4.38 13.50
CA GLY A 294 5.68 4.17 13.28
C GLY A 294 4.99 3.39 14.39
N GLN A 295 5.72 2.90 15.40
CA GLN A 295 5.20 1.95 16.39
C GLN A 295 5.32 2.50 17.81
N SER A 296 4.27 2.32 18.63
CA SER A 296 4.40 2.64 20.06
C SER A 296 5.27 1.61 20.77
N PRO A 297 6.11 2.01 21.75
CA PRO A 297 6.89 1.07 22.53
C PRO A 297 6.03 0.03 23.26
N GLN A 298 4.81 0.41 23.66
CA GLN A 298 3.87 -0.51 24.32
C GLN A 298 3.37 -1.57 23.34
N MET A 299 3.01 -1.20 22.11
CA MET A 299 2.61 -2.18 21.09
C MET A 299 3.73 -3.17 20.79
N VAL A 300 4.96 -2.69 20.62
CA VAL A 300 6.14 -3.56 20.42
C VAL A 300 6.34 -4.52 21.58
N ALA A 301 6.18 -4.04 22.83
CA ALA A 301 6.27 -4.91 24.01
C ALA A 301 5.19 -6.00 24.01
N ASN A 302 3.94 -5.65 23.69
CA ASN A 302 2.82 -6.58 23.61
C ASN A 302 3.04 -7.66 22.53
N LEU A 303 3.58 -7.27 21.36
CA LEU A 303 3.91 -8.21 20.29
C LEU A 303 4.98 -9.22 20.75
N ARG A 304 6.04 -8.74 21.37
CA ARG A 304 7.13 -9.60 21.87
C ARG A 304 6.70 -10.51 23.02
N GLU A 305 5.84 -10.02 23.92
CA GLU A 305 5.24 -10.84 24.97
C GLU A 305 4.39 -11.99 24.40
N ALA A 306 3.77 -11.76 23.24
CA ALA A 306 3.03 -12.79 22.52
C ALA A 306 3.93 -13.79 21.77
N GLY A 307 5.26 -13.63 21.79
CA GLY A 307 6.22 -14.47 21.09
C GLY A 307 6.46 -14.08 19.62
N ILE A 308 6.06 -12.87 19.23
CA ILE A 308 6.29 -12.35 17.88
C ILE A 308 7.68 -11.71 17.81
N ASP A 309 8.47 -12.09 16.80
CA ASP A 309 9.75 -11.47 16.54
C ASP A 309 9.55 -10.20 15.70
N VAL A 310 9.95 -9.05 16.26
CA VAL A 310 9.75 -7.73 15.62
C VAL A 310 11.11 -7.08 15.41
N ARG A 311 11.41 -6.75 14.15
CA ARG A 311 12.60 -6.04 13.71
C ARG A 311 12.26 -4.76 12.98
N PHE A 312 13.20 -3.82 12.97
CA PHE A 312 13.00 -2.46 12.50
C PHE A 312 14.06 -2.03 11.51
N ASP A 313 13.65 -1.10 10.64
CA ASP A 313 14.54 -0.25 9.85
C ASP A 313 15.61 -1.06 9.08
N PRO A 314 15.20 -1.95 8.16
CA PRO A 314 16.13 -2.75 7.37
C PRO A 314 17.05 -1.85 6.53
N ILE A 315 18.27 -2.32 6.29
CA ILE A 315 19.27 -1.57 5.51
C ILE A 315 19.24 -2.07 4.07
N TYR A 316 19.11 -1.14 3.13
CA TYR A 316 19.20 -1.46 1.70
C TYR A 316 20.63 -1.91 1.35
N GLU A 317 20.73 -2.98 0.58
CA GLU A 317 22.02 -3.53 0.14
C GLU A 317 22.86 -2.48 -0.59
N GLY A 318 24.11 -2.30 -0.14
CA GLY A 318 25.02 -1.29 -0.67
C GLY A 318 24.96 0.08 0.00
N ASN A 319 24.03 0.30 0.92
CA ASN A 319 23.98 1.49 1.77
C ASN A 319 24.09 1.09 3.24
N THR A 320 25.25 1.36 3.86
CA THR A 320 25.57 0.90 5.22
C THR A 320 25.15 1.89 6.32
N SER A 321 24.60 3.05 5.98
CA SER A 321 24.36 4.12 6.96
C SER A 321 22.89 4.48 7.15
N ASP A 322 22.07 4.39 6.12
CA ASP A 322 20.69 4.89 6.19
C ASP A 322 19.68 3.72 6.09
N PRO A 323 18.78 3.60 7.06
CA PRO A 323 17.73 2.59 7.02
C PRO A 323 16.74 2.90 5.90
N MET A 324 16.23 1.84 5.29
CA MET A 324 15.18 1.91 4.28
C MET A 324 13.82 2.07 4.96
N PHE A 325 13.00 3.00 4.49
CA PHE A 325 11.64 3.13 4.97
C PHE A 325 10.80 1.93 4.52
N VAL A 326 10.16 1.24 5.46
CA VAL A 326 9.23 0.15 5.17
C VAL A 326 7.86 0.73 4.86
N HIS A 327 7.53 0.82 3.57
CA HIS A 327 6.19 1.23 3.12
C HIS A 327 5.34 0.03 2.71
N SER A 328 5.93 -1.14 2.54
CA SER A 328 5.21 -2.37 2.20
C SER A 328 4.21 -2.75 3.28
N LYS A 329 3.08 -3.31 2.83
CA LYS A 329 2.00 -3.85 3.65
C LYS A 329 1.80 -5.34 3.35
N THR A 330 2.79 -5.93 2.70
CA THR A 330 2.77 -7.32 2.25
C THR A 330 2.81 -8.28 3.43
N MET A 331 2.03 -9.33 3.35
CA MET A 331 2.02 -10.44 4.29
C MET A 331 2.22 -11.76 3.56
N PHE A 332 2.94 -12.70 4.20
CA PHE A 332 3.19 -14.04 3.68
C PHE A 332 2.78 -15.06 4.74
N ALA A 333 1.96 -16.04 4.37
CA ALA A 333 1.58 -17.13 5.25
C ALA A 333 2.06 -18.47 4.68
N ASP A 334 2.59 -19.32 5.56
CA ASP A 334 2.96 -20.72 5.31
C ASP A 334 3.92 -20.93 4.12
N VAL A 335 4.85 -20.00 3.89
CA VAL A 335 5.81 -20.04 2.78
C VAL A 335 6.61 -21.34 2.79
N GLY A 336 6.79 -21.94 1.59
CA GLY A 336 7.47 -23.21 1.42
C GLY A 336 6.57 -24.43 1.61
N THR A 337 5.28 -24.25 1.86
CA THR A 337 4.27 -25.31 1.92
C THR A 337 3.32 -25.26 0.71
N MET A 338 2.48 -26.29 0.57
CA MET A 338 1.42 -26.29 -0.47
C MET A 338 0.30 -25.27 -0.17
N GLU A 339 0.19 -24.82 1.06
CA GLU A 339 -0.83 -23.86 1.52
C GLU A 339 -0.33 -22.42 1.50
N GLN A 340 0.88 -22.18 0.98
CA GLN A 340 1.47 -20.86 0.95
C GLN A 340 0.60 -19.84 0.21
N VAL A 341 0.50 -18.65 0.77
CA VAL A 341 -0.27 -17.54 0.20
C VAL A 341 0.37 -16.21 0.61
N ALA A 342 0.28 -15.19 -0.25
CA ALA A 342 0.67 -13.84 0.10
C ALA A 342 -0.48 -12.86 -0.13
N PHE A 343 -0.45 -11.77 0.63
CA PHE A 343 -1.24 -10.57 0.38
C PHE A 343 -0.28 -9.46 -0.03
N ILE A 344 -0.57 -8.78 -1.15
CA ILE A 344 0.17 -7.60 -1.63
C ILE A 344 -0.85 -6.53 -1.98
N GLY A 345 -0.75 -5.35 -1.36
CA GLY A 345 -1.73 -4.30 -1.59
C GLY A 345 -1.48 -3.02 -0.83
N SER A 346 -2.37 -2.06 -1.04
CA SER A 346 -2.24 -0.73 -0.47
C SER A 346 -2.74 -0.60 0.97
N GLN A 347 -3.51 -1.59 1.44
CA GLN A 347 -4.11 -1.57 2.77
C GLN A 347 -3.04 -1.54 3.87
N ASN A 348 -3.04 -0.49 4.68
CA ASN A 348 -2.33 -0.47 5.95
C ASN A 348 -3.08 -1.39 6.95
N THR A 349 -2.87 -2.69 6.82
CA THR A 349 -3.65 -3.76 7.44
C THR A 349 -3.88 -3.55 8.94
N PHE A 350 -2.91 -2.96 9.63
CA PHE A 350 -2.95 -2.76 11.07
C PHE A 350 -3.34 -1.35 11.52
N ILE A 351 -3.98 -0.59 10.62
CA ILE A 351 -4.70 0.65 10.90
C ILE A 351 -6.17 0.39 10.61
N ASN A 352 -7.04 0.40 11.61
CA ASN A 352 -8.46 0.00 11.47
C ASN A 352 -9.19 0.74 10.34
N GLU A 353 -8.94 2.04 10.21
CA GLU A 353 -9.57 2.87 9.17
C GLU A 353 -9.24 2.38 7.74
N SER A 354 -8.05 1.81 7.53
CA SER A 354 -7.58 1.40 6.20
C SER A 354 -8.47 0.33 5.57
N PRO A 355 -8.68 -0.86 6.16
CA PRO A 355 -9.58 -1.84 5.57
C PRO A 355 -11.07 -1.45 5.68
N GLU A 356 -11.44 -0.57 6.61
CA GLU A 356 -12.84 -0.24 6.89
C GLU A 356 -13.40 0.93 6.08
N ALA A 357 -12.61 1.99 5.85
CA ALA A 357 -13.11 3.29 5.38
C ALA A 357 -12.32 3.94 4.23
N ILE A 358 -11.13 3.44 3.91
CA ILE A 358 -10.26 4.01 2.86
C ILE A 358 -10.43 3.23 1.56
N LEU A 359 -10.46 3.94 0.41
CA LEU A 359 -10.53 3.28 -0.90
C LEU A 359 -9.16 2.70 -1.25
N GLU A 360 -9.05 1.37 -1.31
CA GLU A 360 -7.80 0.63 -1.51
C GLU A 360 -8.01 -0.66 -2.29
N LEU A 361 -6.94 -1.14 -2.90
CA LEU A 361 -6.87 -2.41 -3.61
C LEU A 361 -5.67 -3.22 -3.14
N GLY A 362 -5.90 -4.49 -2.87
CA GLY A 362 -4.89 -5.51 -2.68
C GLY A 362 -5.22 -6.78 -3.45
N VAL A 363 -4.33 -7.73 -3.40
CA VAL A 363 -4.47 -8.99 -4.11
C VAL A 363 -3.95 -10.16 -3.28
N ILE A 364 -4.68 -11.27 -3.30
CA ILE A 364 -4.24 -12.56 -2.77
C ILE A 364 -3.46 -13.30 -3.85
N VAL A 365 -2.20 -13.58 -3.56
CA VAL A 365 -1.25 -14.23 -4.46
C VAL A 365 -1.08 -15.68 -4.05
N LYS A 366 -1.27 -16.60 -4.99
CA LYS A 366 -1.07 -18.05 -4.81
C LYS A 366 0.00 -18.63 -5.77
N ASN A 367 0.58 -17.80 -6.63
CA ASN A 367 1.67 -18.19 -7.49
C ASN A 367 2.94 -18.45 -6.67
N PRO A 368 3.48 -19.68 -6.65
CA PRO A 368 4.63 -20.01 -5.83
C PRO A 368 5.91 -19.23 -6.20
N GLU A 369 6.13 -18.95 -7.48
CA GLU A 369 7.29 -18.19 -7.95
C GLU A 369 7.21 -16.73 -7.51
N THR A 370 6.03 -16.13 -7.59
CA THR A 370 5.76 -14.76 -7.11
C THR A 370 5.96 -14.67 -5.60
N ILE A 371 5.42 -15.64 -4.84
CA ILE A 371 5.59 -15.69 -3.39
C ILE A 371 7.06 -15.84 -3.03
N ALA A 372 7.77 -16.79 -3.65
CA ALA A 372 9.19 -17.02 -3.37
C ALA A 372 10.05 -15.79 -3.71
N GLY A 373 9.79 -15.13 -4.85
CA GLY A 373 10.50 -13.92 -5.25
C GLY A 373 10.28 -12.77 -4.27
N ALA A 374 9.03 -12.49 -3.92
CA ALA A 374 8.68 -11.42 -2.98
C ALA A 374 9.19 -11.72 -1.55
N HIS A 375 9.03 -12.96 -1.08
CA HIS A 375 9.50 -13.39 0.24
C HIS A 375 11.03 -13.40 0.34
N GLY A 376 11.76 -13.63 -0.75
CA GLY A 376 13.21 -13.49 -0.78
C GLY A 376 13.69 -12.10 -0.35
N PHE A 377 12.95 -11.03 -0.70
CA PHE A 377 13.23 -9.68 -0.21
C PHE A 377 12.87 -9.51 1.27
N PHE A 378 11.83 -10.18 1.75
CA PHE A 378 11.55 -10.21 3.18
C PHE A 378 12.71 -10.82 3.99
N GLU A 379 13.27 -11.94 3.54
CA GLU A 379 14.41 -12.59 4.20
C GLU A 379 15.67 -11.70 4.18
N GLN A 380 15.92 -11.02 3.06
CA GLN A 380 17.02 -10.07 2.96
C GLN A 380 16.87 -8.92 3.95
N ASP A 381 15.68 -8.29 3.99
CA ASP A 381 15.38 -7.19 4.91
C ASP A 381 15.40 -7.67 6.37
N TRP A 382 14.87 -8.85 6.63
CA TRP A 382 14.92 -9.48 7.94
C TRP A 382 16.34 -9.64 8.45
N SER A 383 17.27 -10.04 7.58
CA SER A 383 18.67 -10.26 7.93
C SER A 383 19.41 -8.98 8.31
N THR A 384 18.98 -7.83 7.80
CA THR A 384 19.61 -6.51 8.04
C THR A 384 18.88 -5.65 9.06
N ALA A 385 17.60 -5.95 9.34
CA ALA A 385 16.78 -5.22 10.30
C ALA A 385 17.24 -5.43 11.75
N THR A 386 17.10 -4.39 12.58
CA THR A 386 17.50 -4.39 13.97
C THR A 386 16.36 -4.77 14.92
N GLU A 387 16.69 -5.50 15.99
CA GLU A 387 15.73 -5.78 17.08
C GLU A 387 15.47 -4.55 17.95
N THR A 388 16.38 -3.58 17.94
CA THR A 388 16.27 -2.39 18.77
C THR A 388 15.42 -1.34 18.06
N GLN A 389 14.29 -0.98 18.66
CA GLN A 389 13.51 0.17 18.22
C GLN A 389 14.32 1.45 18.47
N ALA A 390 14.61 2.23 17.45
CA ALA A 390 15.24 3.52 17.63
C ALA A 390 14.32 4.39 18.52
N THR A 391 14.87 4.91 19.62
CA THR A 391 14.16 5.91 20.40
C THR A 391 13.96 7.13 19.51
N SER A 392 12.69 7.51 19.24
CA SER A 392 12.43 8.78 18.62
C SER A 392 13.10 9.84 19.50
N SER A 393 14.20 10.42 19.02
CA SER A 393 14.67 11.68 19.60
C SER A 393 13.51 12.64 19.39
N ALA A 394 12.78 12.92 20.47
CA ALA A 394 11.86 14.03 20.57
C ALA A 394 12.72 15.30 20.42
N GLY A 395 13.07 15.62 19.21
CA GLY A 395 13.69 16.85 18.78
C GLY A 395 12.60 17.56 18.03
N GLY A 396 12.06 18.40 18.63
CA GLY A 396 12.11 19.76 19.01
C GLY A 396 11.99 20.68 17.81
N ASN A 397 10.88 21.40 17.82
CA ASN A 397 10.52 22.59 17.02
C ASN A 397 10.14 22.38 15.58
#